data_69888dd75ab6d3bfae739703c1098f85
#
_entry.id   69888dd75ab6d3bfae739703c1098f85
#
_cell.length_a   1.000
_cell.length_b   1.000
_cell.length_c   1.000
_cell.angle_alpha   90.00
_cell.angle_beta   90.00
_cell.angle_gamma   90.00
#
_symmetry.space_group_name_H-M   'P 1'
#
loop_
_entity.id
_entity.type
_entity.pdbx_description
1 polymer ?
#
loop_
_entity_poly.entity_id
_entity_poly.type
_entity_poly.pdbx_seq_one_letter_code
_entity_poly.pdbx_strand_id
1 'polypeptide(L)'
;MSLPPARGWLIDTNVVSELRKGRHAAAPVRIWAECVPPTSCYLSRVTIAEIRFGIERVTDPTFRAELEAWMRDGLLPWFGARIIDVDEHILVRWRQTVWEGQKAGYTYAQPDALLAATAIVHELAVVTRNTADFERAGVRLCNPWTEEARQH
;
A
#
# COMPACT_ATOMS: atom_id res chain seq x y z
N MET A 1 11.17 7.56 21.66
CA MET A 1 9.70 7.47 21.85
C MET A 1 9.10 6.55 20.80
N SER A 2 8.31 5.61 21.23
CA SER A 2 7.57 4.77 20.30
C SER A 2 6.43 5.58 19.66
N LEU A 3 6.16 5.29 18.40
CA LEU A 3 5.00 5.89 17.72
C LEU A 3 3.70 5.37 18.35
N PRO A 4 2.64 6.19 18.41
CA PRO A 4 1.34 5.69 18.87
C PRO A 4 0.84 4.56 17.94
N PRO A 5 -0.08 3.70 18.39
CA PRO A 5 -0.60 2.62 17.55
C PRO A 5 -1.19 3.13 16.24
N ALA A 6 -1.00 2.38 15.18
CA ALA A 6 -1.60 2.70 13.89
C ALA A 6 -3.12 2.56 13.96
N ARG A 7 -3.84 3.44 13.25
CA ARG A 7 -5.30 3.40 13.16
C ARG A 7 -5.80 2.39 12.13
N GLY A 8 -4.92 1.87 11.29
CA GLY A 8 -5.24 0.91 10.27
C GLY A 8 -4.04 0.65 9.38
N TRP A 9 -4.30 0.06 8.22
CA TRP A 9 -3.29 -0.49 7.32
C TRP A 9 -3.44 0.11 5.93
N LEU A 10 -2.37 0.70 5.40
CA LEU A 10 -2.30 1.16 4.01
C LEU A 10 -1.59 0.08 3.20
N ILE A 11 -2.31 -0.56 2.29
CA ILE A 11 -1.83 -1.75 1.59
C ILE A 11 -1.09 -1.33 0.32
N ASP A 12 0.19 -1.72 0.23
CA ASP A 12 1.02 -1.45 -0.96
C ASP A 12 0.67 -2.41 -2.10
N THR A 13 1.02 -2.01 -3.31
CA THR A 13 0.73 -2.73 -4.55
C THR A 13 1.20 -4.19 -4.51
N ASN A 14 2.41 -4.46 -3.99
CA ASN A 14 2.92 -5.83 -3.94
C ASN A 14 2.07 -6.76 -3.09
N VAL A 15 1.45 -6.25 -2.02
CA VAL A 15 0.55 -7.03 -1.17
C VAL A 15 -0.79 -7.25 -1.87
N VAL A 16 -1.35 -6.22 -2.52
CA VAL A 16 -2.57 -6.34 -3.32
C VAL A 16 -2.40 -7.40 -4.41
N SER A 17 -1.27 -7.36 -5.11
CA SER A 17 -0.96 -8.33 -6.17
C SER A 17 -0.84 -9.76 -5.64
N GLU A 18 -0.26 -9.91 -4.44
CA GLU A 18 -0.15 -11.24 -3.82
C GLU A 18 -1.54 -11.75 -3.41
N LEU A 19 -2.36 -10.90 -2.77
CA LEU A 19 -3.70 -11.29 -2.33
C LEU A 19 -4.64 -11.63 -3.50
N ARG A 20 -4.41 -11.03 -4.69
CA ARG A 20 -5.17 -11.38 -5.89
C ARG A 20 -5.07 -12.85 -6.25
N LYS A 21 -3.96 -13.50 -5.90
CA LYS A 21 -3.77 -14.93 -6.18
C LYS A 21 -4.69 -15.85 -5.38
N GLY A 22 -5.44 -15.31 -4.41
CA GLY A 22 -6.37 -16.06 -3.58
C GLY A 22 -5.68 -17.18 -2.81
N ARG A 23 -6.15 -18.40 -2.97
CA ARG A 23 -5.58 -19.58 -2.29
C ARG A 23 -4.13 -19.85 -2.67
N HIS A 24 -3.65 -19.30 -3.78
CA HIS A 24 -2.27 -19.45 -4.26
C HIS A 24 -1.34 -18.37 -3.73
N ALA A 25 -1.87 -17.42 -2.97
CA ALA A 25 -1.04 -16.41 -2.31
C ALA A 25 -0.15 -17.06 -1.25
N ALA A 26 0.99 -16.42 -0.95
CA ALA A 26 1.89 -16.89 0.11
C ALA A 26 1.12 -17.04 1.43
N ALA A 27 1.33 -18.17 2.11
CA ALA A 27 0.57 -18.50 3.33
C ALA A 27 0.66 -17.42 4.41
N PRO A 28 1.85 -16.83 4.73
CA PRO A 28 1.91 -15.77 5.73
C PRO A 28 1.06 -14.55 5.36
N VAL A 29 1.01 -14.19 4.09
CA VAL A 29 0.23 -13.05 3.60
C VAL A 29 -1.28 -13.33 3.74
N ARG A 30 -1.70 -14.53 3.37
CA ARG A 30 -3.11 -14.95 3.54
C ARG A 30 -3.53 -14.92 5.01
N ILE A 31 -2.69 -15.45 5.89
CA ILE A 31 -2.93 -15.49 7.34
C ILE A 31 -3.06 -14.07 7.88
N TRP A 32 -2.14 -13.18 7.49
CA TRP A 32 -2.21 -11.78 7.90
C TRP A 32 -3.54 -11.14 7.47
N ALA A 33 -3.94 -11.33 6.23
CA ALA A 33 -5.17 -10.74 5.69
C ALA A 33 -6.42 -11.27 6.39
N GLU A 34 -6.41 -12.54 6.81
CA GLU A 34 -7.53 -13.14 7.55
C GLU A 34 -7.60 -12.64 9.01
N CYS A 35 -6.46 -12.23 9.57
CA CYS A 35 -6.38 -11.81 10.96
C CYS A 35 -6.72 -10.34 11.19
N VAL A 36 -6.62 -9.49 10.16
CA VAL A 36 -6.91 -8.06 10.29
C VAL A 36 -8.36 -7.78 9.88
N PRO A 37 -9.05 -6.86 10.59
CA PRO A 37 -10.41 -6.48 10.20
C PRO A 37 -10.38 -5.82 8.82
N PRO A 38 -11.23 -6.25 7.87
CA PRO A 38 -11.28 -5.61 6.54
C PRO A 38 -11.51 -4.11 6.60
N THR A 39 -12.31 -3.64 7.56
CA THR A 39 -12.62 -2.22 7.74
C THR A 39 -11.42 -1.37 8.15
N SER A 40 -10.32 -2.01 8.58
CA SER A 40 -9.08 -1.31 8.93
C SER A 40 -8.09 -1.23 7.78
N CYS A 41 -8.42 -1.78 6.62
CA CYS A 41 -7.54 -1.80 5.44
C CYS A 41 -7.93 -0.72 4.45
N TYR A 42 -6.94 0.04 3.99
CA TYR A 42 -7.10 1.20 3.10
C TYR A 42 -6.19 1.05 1.89
N LEU A 43 -6.60 1.63 0.78
CA LEU A 43 -5.75 1.79 -0.41
C LEU A 43 -5.56 3.27 -0.72
N SER A 44 -4.41 3.60 -1.29
CA SER A 44 -4.19 4.91 -1.87
C SER A 44 -4.69 4.95 -3.32
N ARG A 45 -5.20 6.09 -3.74
CA ARG A 45 -5.51 6.34 -5.16
C ARG A 45 -4.24 6.18 -6.02
N VAL A 46 -3.07 6.47 -5.46
CA VAL A 46 -1.78 6.23 -6.13
C VAL A 46 -1.61 4.75 -6.47
N THR A 47 -1.93 3.87 -5.54
CA THR A 47 -1.87 2.41 -5.76
C THR A 47 -2.83 1.98 -6.86
N ILE A 48 -4.05 2.51 -6.88
CA ILE A 48 -5.01 2.25 -7.95
C ILE A 48 -4.43 2.67 -9.31
N ALA A 49 -3.82 3.86 -9.38
CA ALA A 49 -3.21 4.35 -10.62
C ALA A 49 -2.07 3.46 -11.09
N GLU A 50 -1.21 3.00 -10.16
CA GLU A 50 -0.11 2.09 -10.48
C GLU A 50 -0.63 0.76 -11.03
N ILE A 51 -1.68 0.22 -10.42
CA ILE A 51 -2.29 -1.03 -10.87
C ILE A 51 -2.90 -0.85 -12.27
N ARG A 52 -3.66 0.24 -12.50
CA ARG A 52 -4.24 0.52 -13.82
C ARG A 52 -3.17 0.64 -14.90
N PHE A 53 -2.10 1.36 -14.60
CA PHE A 53 -0.99 1.50 -15.53
C PHE A 53 -0.34 0.13 -15.84
N GLY A 54 -0.15 -0.70 -14.82
CA GLY A 54 0.36 -2.06 -15.00
C GLY A 54 -0.55 -2.91 -15.89
N ILE A 55 -1.85 -2.79 -15.73
CA ILE A 55 -2.83 -3.52 -16.55
C ILE A 55 -2.75 -3.08 -18.02
N GLU A 56 -2.60 -1.78 -18.27
CA GLU A 56 -2.45 -1.25 -19.65
C GLU A 56 -1.26 -1.85 -20.38
N ARG A 57 -0.22 -2.25 -19.65
CA ARG A 57 1.01 -2.80 -20.22
C ARG A 57 0.94 -4.31 -20.47
N VAL A 58 -0.11 -4.98 -20.04
CA VAL A 58 -0.30 -6.41 -20.29
C VAL A 58 -0.65 -6.60 -21.76
N THR A 59 0.14 -7.39 -22.47
CA THR A 59 -0.02 -7.59 -23.92
C THR A 59 -1.03 -8.68 -24.27
N ASP A 60 -1.19 -9.69 -23.40
CA ASP A 60 -2.17 -10.75 -23.59
C ASP A 60 -3.58 -10.20 -23.35
N PRO A 61 -4.46 -10.17 -24.37
CA PRO A 61 -5.80 -9.60 -24.24
C PRO A 61 -6.67 -10.33 -23.21
N THR A 62 -6.54 -11.65 -23.12
CA THR A 62 -7.33 -12.46 -22.18
C THR A 62 -6.93 -12.15 -20.73
N PHE A 63 -5.64 -12.12 -20.45
CA PHE A 63 -5.14 -11.80 -19.10
C PHE A 63 -5.48 -10.36 -18.73
N ARG A 64 -5.33 -9.43 -19.67
CA ARG A 64 -5.70 -8.02 -19.43
C ARG A 64 -7.19 -7.91 -19.05
N ALA A 65 -8.07 -8.58 -19.78
CA ALA A 65 -9.51 -8.57 -19.49
C ALA A 65 -9.82 -9.14 -18.10
N GLU A 66 -9.10 -10.20 -17.70
CA GLU A 66 -9.24 -10.77 -16.36
C GLU A 66 -8.84 -9.77 -15.27
N LEU A 67 -7.73 -9.05 -15.47
CA LEU A 67 -7.26 -8.06 -14.52
C LEU A 67 -8.21 -6.86 -14.45
N GLU A 68 -8.73 -6.41 -15.58
CA GLU A 68 -9.72 -5.33 -15.62
C GLU A 68 -11.00 -5.71 -14.88
N ALA A 69 -11.47 -6.94 -15.07
CA ALA A 69 -12.64 -7.45 -14.36
C ALA A 69 -12.38 -7.56 -12.86
N TRP A 70 -11.22 -8.07 -12.46
CA TRP A 70 -10.81 -8.14 -11.06
C TRP A 70 -10.80 -6.75 -10.40
N MET A 71 -10.27 -5.74 -11.07
CA MET A 71 -10.25 -4.38 -10.55
C MET A 71 -11.67 -3.82 -10.41
N ARG A 72 -12.47 -3.90 -11.47
CA ARG A 72 -13.82 -3.34 -11.52
C ARG A 72 -14.79 -4.02 -10.55
N ASP A 73 -14.75 -5.34 -10.50
CA ASP A 73 -15.74 -6.14 -9.79
C ASP A 73 -15.29 -6.63 -8.42
N GLY A 74 -13.97 -6.65 -8.17
CA GLY A 74 -13.39 -7.15 -6.93
C GLY A 74 -12.72 -6.06 -6.10
N LEU A 75 -11.61 -5.51 -6.60
CA LEU A 75 -10.77 -4.61 -5.81
C LEU A 75 -11.46 -3.31 -5.43
N LEU A 76 -11.99 -2.59 -6.41
CA LEU A 76 -12.62 -1.29 -6.16
C LEU A 76 -13.84 -1.40 -5.25
N PRO A 77 -14.79 -2.33 -5.49
CA PRO A 77 -15.94 -2.47 -4.57
C PRO A 77 -15.53 -2.91 -3.17
N TRP A 78 -14.51 -3.77 -3.05
CA TRP A 78 -14.09 -4.27 -1.74
C TRP A 78 -13.55 -3.15 -0.84
N PHE A 79 -12.73 -2.25 -1.39
CA PHE A 79 -12.24 -1.11 -0.62
C PHE A 79 -13.25 0.03 -0.53
N GLY A 80 -13.99 0.31 -1.62
CA GLY A 80 -15.05 1.32 -1.61
C GLY A 80 -14.59 2.66 -1.06
N ALA A 81 -15.23 3.12 0.00
CA ALA A 81 -14.93 4.40 0.66
C ALA A 81 -13.57 4.41 1.36
N ARG A 82 -12.90 3.27 1.48
CA ARG A 82 -11.57 3.16 2.10
C ARG A 82 -10.43 3.38 1.10
N ILE A 83 -10.73 3.90 -0.08
CA ILE A 83 -9.73 4.38 -1.02
C ILE A 83 -9.47 5.84 -0.73
N ILE A 84 -8.23 6.19 -0.41
CA ILE A 84 -7.83 7.53 0.02
C ILE A 84 -7.31 8.31 -1.17
N ASP A 85 -7.96 9.44 -1.48
CA ASP A 85 -7.50 10.34 -2.53
C ASP A 85 -6.33 11.20 -2.04
N VAL A 86 -5.48 11.61 -2.95
CA VAL A 86 -4.34 12.48 -2.66
C VAL A 86 -4.83 13.92 -2.58
N ASP A 87 -4.88 14.46 -1.38
CA ASP A 87 -5.31 15.82 -1.12
C ASP A 87 -4.13 16.75 -0.83
N GLU A 88 -4.41 18.02 -0.53
CA GLU A 88 -3.37 18.99 -0.22
C GLU A 88 -2.53 18.61 0.99
N HIS A 89 -3.14 18.06 2.04
CA HIS A 89 -2.41 17.63 3.25
C HIS A 89 -1.37 16.57 2.92
N ILE A 90 -1.75 15.60 2.10
CA ILE A 90 -0.86 14.53 1.64
C ILE A 90 0.24 15.12 0.75
N LEU A 91 -0.10 16.03 -0.15
CA LEU A 91 0.88 16.66 -1.04
C LEU A 91 1.92 17.49 -0.28
N VAL A 92 1.49 18.25 0.73
CA VAL A 92 2.41 19.01 1.58
C VAL A 92 3.35 18.05 2.32
N ARG A 93 2.81 17.00 2.91
CA ARG A 93 3.64 16.02 3.64
C ARG A 93 4.57 15.29 2.69
N TRP A 94 4.13 14.97 1.48
CA TRP A 94 4.97 14.38 0.44
C TRP A 94 6.17 15.27 0.13
N ARG A 95 5.96 16.56 -0.07
CA ARG A 95 7.05 17.51 -0.33
C ARG A 95 8.02 17.58 0.84
N GLN A 96 7.53 17.60 2.06
CA GLN A 96 8.36 17.60 3.27
C GLN A 96 9.22 16.33 3.34
N THR A 97 8.64 15.17 3.09
CA THR A 97 9.35 13.88 3.11
C THR A 97 10.47 13.84 2.06
N VAL A 98 10.16 14.28 0.84
CA VAL A 98 11.15 14.35 -0.25
C VAL A 98 12.28 15.30 0.10
N TRP A 99 11.95 16.47 0.64
CA TRP A 99 12.94 17.47 1.05
C TRP A 99 13.88 16.95 2.15
N GLU A 100 13.33 16.33 3.17
CA GLU A 100 14.13 15.74 4.26
C GLU A 100 15.05 14.63 3.73
N GLY A 101 14.55 13.82 2.81
CA GLY A 101 15.36 12.81 2.14
C GLY A 101 16.52 13.42 1.37
N GLN A 102 16.27 14.45 0.58
CA GLN A 102 17.29 15.12 -0.21
C GLN A 102 18.40 15.70 0.69
N LYS A 103 18.03 16.30 1.81
CA LYS A 103 19.02 16.81 2.79
C LYS A 103 19.90 15.70 3.35
N ALA A 104 19.37 14.50 3.46
CA ALA A 104 20.10 13.32 3.95
C ALA A 104 20.79 12.54 2.82
N GLY A 105 20.72 13.03 1.57
CA GLY A 105 21.32 12.36 0.41
C GLY A 105 20.51 11.19 -0.11
N TYR A 106 19.21 11.12 0.21
CA TYR A 106 18.33 10.03 -0.20
C TYR A 106 17.26 10.53 -1.16
N THR A 107 17.03 9.78 -2.24
CA THR A 107 15.97 10.07 -3.21
C THR A 107 14.90 8.97 -3.13
N TYR A 108 13.71 9.37 -2.76
CA TYR A 108 12.55 8.46 -2.75
C TYR A 108 12.03 8.22 -4.16
N ALA A 109 11.60 6.99 -4.45
CA ALA A 109 10.72 6.76 -5.58
C ALA A 109 9.41 7.53 -5.32
N GLN A 110 8.86 8.16 -6.36
CA GLN A 110 7.70 9.03 -6.21
C GLN A 110 6.48 8.32 -5.60
N PRO A 111 6.08 7.11 -6.05
CA PRO A 111 4.96 6.42 -5.43
C PRO A 111 5.19 6.11 -3.94
N ASP A 112 6.41 5.73 -3.56
CA ASP A 112 6.75 5.40 -2.18
C ASP A 112 6.63 6.61 -1.27
N ALA A 113 7.12 7.77 -1.71
CA ALA A 113 7.03 9.00 -0.94
C ALA A 113 5.56 9.43 -0.76
N LEU A 114 4.72 9.26 -1.78
CA LEU A 114 3.30 9.56 -1.70
C LEU A 114 2.56 8.61 -0.76
N LEU A 115 2.90 7.31 -0.79
CA LEU A 115 2.32 6.33 0.14
C LEU A 115 2.74 6.63 1.58
N ALA A 116 4.02 6.95 1.80
CA ALA A 116 4.51 7.33 3.13
C ALA A 116 3.77 8.56 3.66
N ALA A 117 3.60 9.58 2.83
CA ALA A 117 2.87 10.80 3.20
C ALA A 117 1.41 10.47 3.56
N THR A 118 0.75 9.64 2.77
CA THR A 118 -0.63 9.20 3.01
C THR A 118 -0.74 8.50 4.36
N ALA A 119 0.18 7.57 4.64
CA ALA A 119 0.20 6.83 5.89
C ALA A 119 0.41 7.75 7.09
N ILE A 120 1.31 8.73 6.98
CA ILE A 120 1.58 9.68 8.06
C ILE A 120 0.33 10.55 8.34
N VAL A 121 -0.27 11.12 7.30
CA VAL A 121 -1.44 12.00 7.44
C VAL A 121 -2.61 11.25 8.06
N HIS A 122 -2.83 10.00 7.68
CA HIS A 122 -3.96 9.18 8.15
C HIS A 122 -3.62 8.27 9.33
N GLU A 123 -2.38 8.33 9.84
CA GLU A 123 -1.93 7.53 10.98
C GLU A 123 -2.06 6.02 10.72
N LEU A 124 -1.71 5.59 9.50
CA LEU A 124 -1.75 4.20 9.07
C LEU A 124 -0.35 3.58 9.08
N ALA A 125 -0.28 2.26 9.19
CA ALA A 125 0.94 1.52 8.91
C ALA A 125 0.95 1.12 7.44
N VAL A 126 2.10 1.22 6.78
CA VAL A 126 2.25 0.74 5.41
C VAL A 126 2.52 -0.77 5.43
N VAL A 127 1.69 -1.52 4.72
CA VAL A 127 1.82 -2.97 4.59
C VAL A 127 2.51 -3.25 3.26
N THR A 128 3.76 -3.71 3.33
CA THR A 128 4.61 -3.84 2.14
C THR A 128 5.67 -4.90 2.35
N ARG A 129 6.10 -5.51 1.25
CA ARG A 129 7.29 -6.36 1.25
C ARG A 129 8.57 -5.54 1.25
N ASN A 130 8.53 -4.32 0.71
CA ASN A 130 9.69 -3.45 0.50
C ASN A 130 9.86 -2.47 1.65
N THR A 131 10.00 -2.96 2.88
CA THR A 131 10.08 -2.12 4.08
C THR A 131 11.26 -1.16 4.04
N ALA A 132 12.40 -1.58 3.45
CA ALA A 132 13.58 -0.74 3.36
C ALA A 132 13.32 0.59 2.63
N ASP A 133 12.42 0.59 1.64
CA ASP A 133 12.08 1.78 0.86
C ASP A 133 11.33 2.83 1.68
N PHE A 134 10.75 2.44 2.82
CA PHE A 134 9.93 3.30 3.67
C PHE A 134 10.56 3.63 5.02
N GLU A 135 11.62 2.92 5.42
CA GLU A 135 12.20 3.08 6.76
C GLU A 135 12.60 4.52 7.09
N ARG A 136 13.18 5.23 6.11
CA ARG A 136 13.64 6.61 6.29
C ARG A 136 12.51 7.61 6.47
N ALA A 137 11.31 7.27 6.01
CA ALA A 137 10.16 8.17 6.07
C ALA A 137 9.52 8.26 7.47
N GLY A 138 9.93 7.40 8.40
CA GLY A 138 9.41 7.41 9.77
C GLY A 138 7.99 6.88 9.88
N VAL A 139 7.53 6.08 8.93
CA VAL A 139 6.21 5.45 8.96
C VAL A 139 6.28 4.10 9.67
N ARG A 140 5.14 3.66 10.21
CA ARG A 140 5.02 2.30 10.70
C ARG A 140 4.94 1.35 9.53
N LEU A 141 5.57 0.19 9.68
CA LEU A 141 5.70 -0.80 8.63
C LEU A 141 5.25 -2.16 9.11
N CYS A 142 4.64 -2.90 8.20
CA CYS A 142 4.28 -4.30 8.42
C CYS A 142 4.63 -5.06 7.14
N ASN A 143 5.46 -6.10 7.28
CA ASN A 143 5.75 -7.02 6.17
C ASN A 143 4.96 -8.31 6.40
N PRO A 144 3.87 -8.56 5.64
CA PRO A 144 3.02 -9.72 5.91
C PRO A 144 3.67 -11.05 5.52
N TRP A 145 4.83 -11.03 4.84
CA TRP A 145 5.60 -12.25 4.53
C TRP A 145 6.41 -12.74 5.72
N THR A 146 6.62 -11.91 6.75
CA THR A 146 7.44 -12.25 7.91
C THR A 146 6.58 -12.56 9.13
N GLU A 147 7.19 -13.18 10.17
CA GLU A 147 6.48 -13.51 11.41
C GLU A 147 6.06 -12.27 12.20
N GLU A 148 6.75 -11.15 12.06
CA GLU A 148 6.40 -9.90 12.73
C GLU A 148 4.98 -9.46 12.40
N ALA A 149 4.51 -9.75 11.21
CA ALA A 149 3.15 -9.45 10.79
C ALA A 149 2.09 -10.16 11.63
N ARG A 150 2.42 -11.28 12.26
CA ARG A 150 1.48 -12.07 13.05
C ARG A 150 1.21 -11.50 14.44
N GLN A 151 2.02 -10.52 14.87
CA GLN A 151 1.90 -9.92 16.21
C GLN A 151 1.00 -8.68 16.21
N HIS A 152 0.54 -8.26 15.07
CA HIS A 152 -0.34 -7.11 14.88
C HIS A 152 -1.74 -7.59 14.47
#